data_37de5bee94d46a7aba73dc0d53dd5b60
#
_entry.id   37de5bee94d46a7aba73dc0d53dd5b60
#
_cell.length_a   1.000
_cell.length_b   1.000
_cell.length_c   1.000
_cell.angle_alpha   90.00
_cell.angle_beta   90.00
_cell.angle_gamma   90.00
#
_symmetry.space_group_name_H-M   'P 1'
#
loop_
_entity.id
_entity.type
_entity.pdbx_description
1 polymer ?
#
loop_
_entity_poly.entity_id
_entity_poly.type
_entity_poly.pdbx_seq_one_letter_code
_entity_poly.pdbx_strand_id
1 'polypeptide(L)'
;MKKITLLLVFFMFVTSTYSQLFVKDGSYLYNNDNVVFVKQDVNLETNSNIYLRNQAQLVQGKSGVSENKGEGKVSVYQEGTSNAFVYNYWCSPVGIASGTAGNTNFGILLMNRPTSVTASDVITTTYSNGTTSSSSLVVAQHWIWKYLTANGSGLGGPNGWIHVQDAQTLEPGQGFTMKGVSGTDITTVGEATSNNPGNNQRYDFRGRPNDGDIYVPVDVDDYTLTGNPYPSALNVNAFLLDAANTACNGIAYYWEQDKTDSSHYYVDYHGGYGTFSPISLGSNGVYMPATFNTYNWDGSLNTTGSSSGLAIERKYAPIGQGFMVFGDALGTITLKNSHRAYVKEGSGLSQFERNISSQSTVVSSLQVPQIRFDISLNNQYTRQLGLVLIPDATDGVDRGIDAKSPAEDSLPNDVYFFLDNDNSDGSSWEDDE
;
A
#
# COMPACT_ATOMS: atom_id res chain seq x y z
N MET A 1 -56.89 26.87 6.25
CA MET A 1 -56.04 26.04 7.13
C MET A 1 -55.72 24.66 6.60
N LYS A 2 -56.68 23.87 6.06
CA LYS A 2 -56.40 22.51 5.53
C LYS A 2 -55.40 22.44 4.35
N LYS A 3 -55.31 23.46 3.49
CA LYS A 3 -54.36 23.48 2.34
C LYS A 3 -52.93 23.79 2.75
N ILE A 4 -52.71 24.55 3.84
CA ILE A 4 -51.37 24.89 4.39
C ILE A 4 -50.79 23.66 5.11
N THR A 5 -51.65 22.91 5.81
CA THR A 5 -51.21 21.66 6.53
C THR A 5 -50.77 20.60 5.52
N LEU A 6 -51.40 20.48 4.34
CA LEU A 6 -51.00 19.54 3.31
C LEU A 6 -49.65 19.91 2.66
N LEU A 7 -49.38 21.21 2.51
CA LEU A 7 -48.08 21.70 1.99
C LEU A 7 -46.93 21.48 2.99
N LEU A 8 -47.21 21.66 4.27
CA LEU A 8 -46.20 21.38 5.34
C LEU A 8 -45.88 19.89 5.49
N VAL A 9 -46.85 19.00 5.32
CA VAL A 9 -46.64 17.54 5.32
C VAL A 9 -45.86 17.10 4.09
N PHE A 10 -46.06 17.73 2.93
CA PHE A 10 -45.30 17.44 1.71
C PHE A 10 -43.84 17.90 1.83
N PHE A 11 -43.55 18.98 2.58
CA PHE A 11 -42.19 19.46 2.84
C PHE A 11 -41.43 18.61 3.87
N MET A 12 -42.10 17.86 4.74
CA MET A 12 -41.45 16.94 5.68
C MET A 12 -40.97 15.62 5.04
N PHE A 13 -41.33 15.32 3.81
CA PHE A 13 -40.89 14.14 3.09
C PHE A 13 -39.80 14.40 2.03
N VAL A 14 -39.11 15.56 2.11
CA VAL A 14 -37.84 15.74 1.38
C VAL A 14 -36.77 14.96 2.13
N THR A 15 -36.82 13.66 2.09
CA THR A 15 -35.71 12.80 2.42
C THR A 15 -34.58 13.12 1.46
N SER A 16 -33.45 13.53 1.97
CA SER A 16 -32.23 13.69 1.18
C SER A 16 -31.92 12.34 0.53
N THR A 17 -32.25 12.18 -0.75
CA THR A 17 -31.88 11.00 -1.53
C THR A 17 -30.38 11.11 -1.81
N TYR A 18 -29.58 10.35 -1.09
CA TYR A 18 -28.16 10.24 -1.36
C TYR A 18 -27.93 9.28 -2.54
N SER A 19 -26.99 9.63 -3.42
CA SER A 19 -26.63 8.84 -4.58
C SER A 19 -25.88 7.57 -4.16
N GLN A 20 -26.59 6.46 -4.10
CA GLN A 20 -26.03 5.11 -3.98
C GLN A 20 -25.88 4.51 -5.37
N LEU A 21 -24.77 3.77 -5.61
CA LEU A 21 -24.62 3.00 -6.85
C LEU A 21 -25.23 1.61 -6.64
N PHE A 22 -26.23 1.30 -7.44
CA PHE A 22 -26.86 -0.01 -7.47
C PHE A 22 -26.63 -0.66 -8.85
N VAL A 23 -26.09 -1.86 -8.86
CA VAL A 23 -25.92 -2.65 -10.09
C VAL A 23 -26.75 -3.92 -9.95
N LYS A 24 -27.74 -4.04 -10.82
CA LYS A 24 -28.71 -5.13 -10.80
C LYS A 24 -28.08 -6.46 -11.21
N ASP A 25 -28.65 -7.55 -10.73
CA ASP A 25 -28.27 -8.92 -11.09
C ASP A 25 -28.11 -9.09 -12.62
N GLY A 26 -27.01 -9.74 -13.01
CA GLY A 26 -26.65 -9.96 -14.41
C GLY A 26 -26.24 -8.71 -15.21
N SER A 27 -26.18 -7.54 -14.57
CA SER A 27 -25.75 -6.28 -15.20
C SER A 27 -24.31 -5.94 -14.83
N TYR A 28 -23.69 -5.03 -15.56
CA TYR A 28 -22.37 -4.53 -15.20
C TYR A 28 -22.18 -3.05 -15.55
N LEU A 29 -21.24 -2.42 -14.84
CA LEU A 29 -20.68 -1.12 -15.18
C LEU A 29 -19.25 -1.36 -15.69
N TYR A 30 -18.95 -0.85 -16.88
CA TYR A 30 -17.60 -0.88 -17.44
C TYR A 30 -17.04 0.54 -17.46
N ASN A 31 -15.94 0.76 -16.77
CA ASN A 31 -15.24 2.04 -16.75
C ASN A 31 -13.83 1.86 -17.28
N ASN A 32 -13.49 2.65 -18.27
CA ASN A 32 -12.20 2.64 -18.92
C ASN A 32 -11.55 4.00 -18.78
N ASP A 33 -10.40 4.04 -18.10
CA ASP A 33 -9.54 5.22 -18.00
C ASP A 33 -10.16 6.44 -17.30
N ASN A 34 -11.18 6.25 -16.47
CA ASN A 34 -11.88 7.32 -15.77
C ASN A 34 -12.17 6.99 -14.30
N VAL A 35 -12.71 7.96 -13.57
CA VAL A 35 -13.20 7.75 -12.20
C VAL A 35 -14.69 7.47 -12.18
N VAL A 36 -15.10 6.49 -11.38
CA VAL A 36 -16.47 6.35 -10.88
C VAL A 36 -16.50 6.95 -9.49
N PHE A 37 -17.20 8.05 -9.31
CA PHE A 37 -17.40 8.65 -8.01
C PHE A 37 -18.79 8.31 -7.46
N VAL A 38 -18.82 7.72 -6.26
CA VAL A 38 -20.05 7.35 -5.56
C VAL A 38 -20.08 8.05 -4.20
N LYS A 39 -21.05 8.93 -3.97
CA LYS A 39 -21.12 9.69 -2.72
C LYS A 39 -21.40 8.80 -1.48
N GLN A 40 -22.09 7.70 -1.69
CA GLN A 40 -22.51 6.76 -0.65
C GLN A 40 -21.98 5.35 -0.96
N ASP A 41 -22.75 4.35 -0.60
CA ASP A 41 -22.39 2.94 -0.70
C ASP A 41 -22.64 2.36 -2.09
N VAL A 42 -22.00 1.25 -2.36
CA VAL A 42 -22.17 0.43 -3.56
C VAL A 42 -22.90 -0.85 -3.20
N ASN A 43 -23.98 -1.14 -3.94
CA ASN A 43 -24.71 -2.39 -3.83
C ASN A 43 -24.63 -3.16 -5.15
N LEU A 44 -23.97 -4.29 -5.14
CA LEU A 44 -23.78 -5.16 -6.28
C LEU A 44 -24.58 -6.45 -6.08
N GLU A 45 -25.70 -6.60 -6.80
CA GLU A 45 -26.46 -7.84 -6.72
C GLU A 45 -25.68 -9.03 -7.30
N THR A 46 -26.17 -10.24 -7.06
CA THR A 46 -25.58 -11.49 -7.55
C THR A 46 -25.29 -11.40 -9.06
N ASN A 47 -24.14 -11.90 -9.51
CA ASN A 47 -23.66 -11.85 -10.90
C ASN A 47 -23.47 -10.43 -11.49
N SER A 48 -23.61 -9.37 -10.70
CA SER A 48 -23.30 -8.04 -11.18
C SER A 48 -21.81 -7.70 -11.01
N ASN A 49 -21.29 -6.81 -11.87
CA ASN A 49 -19.88 -6.46 -11.82
C ASN A 49 -19.63 -4.96 -12.09
N ILE A 50 -18.56 -4.44 -11.49
CA ILE A 50 -17.92 -3.19 -11.93
C ILE A 50 -16.53 -3.54 -12.44
N TYR A 51 -16.28 -3.25 -13.70
CA TYR A 51 -14.97 -3.47 -14.33
C TYR A 51 -14.22 -2.13 -14.41
N LEU A 52 -13.06 -2.06 -13.75
CA LEU A 52 -12.16 -0.91 -13.77
C LEU A 52 -10.94 -1.27 -14.63
N ARG A 53 -10.75 -0.56 -15.74
CA ARG A 53 -9.70 -0.86 -16.74
C ARG A 53 -8.91 0.39 -17.09
N ASN A 54 -7.69 0.23 -17.58
CA ASN A 54 -6.80 1.32 -17.99
C ASN A 54 -6.70 2.43 -16.93
N GLN A 55 -6.35 2.07 -15.69
CA GLN A 55 -6.22 3.02 -14.58
C GLN A 55 -7.55 3.64 -14.10
N ALA A 56 -8.69 3.07 -14.51
CA ALA A 56 -9.99 3.46 -13.97
C ALA A 56 -10.05 3.15 -12.47
N GLN A 57 -10.72 4.01 -11.71
CA GLN A 57 -10.79 3.92 -10.25
C GLN A 57 -12.23 4.13 -9.78
N LEU A 58 -12.56 3.48 -8.66
CA LEU A 58 -13.80 3.71 -7.92
C LEU A 58 -13.45 4.51 -6.67
N VAL A 59 -13.97 5.72 -6.54
CA VAL A 59 -13.82 6.59 -5.37
C VAL A 59 -15.16 6.72 -4.67
N GLN A 60 -15.21 6.43 -3.37
CA GLN A 60 -16.41 6.63 -2.54
C GLN A 60 -16.20 7.75 -1.54
N GLY A 61 -17.27 8.51 -1.25
CA GLY A 61 -17.20 9.74 -0.47
C GLY A 61 -17.88 9.69 0.89
N LYS A 62 -18.47 8.57 1.29
CA LYS A 62 -19.12 8.41 2.58
C LYS A 62 -18.09 8.42 3.72
N SER A 63 -18.39 9.10 4.81
CA SER A 63 -17.63 9.02 6.06
C SER A 63 -18.16 7.90 6.96
N GLY A 64 -17.31 7.39 7.84
CA GLY A 64 -17.62 6.29 8.75
C GLY A 64 -17.51 4.92 8.10
N VAL A 65 -18.08 3.92 8.73
CA VAL A 65 -17.96 2.52 8.30
C VAL A 65 -18.65 2.26 6.95
N SER A 66 -18.11 1.30 6.21
CA SER A 66 -18.68 0.84 4.95
C SER A 66 -20.06 0.20 5.14
N GLU A 67 -20.96 0.49 4.21
CA GLU A 67 -22.21 -0.24 4.03
C GLU A 67 -22.32 -0.87 2.63
N ASN A 68 -21.20 -1.01 1.93
CA ASN A 68 -21.14 -1.76 0.68
C ASN A 68 -21.67 -3.18 0.90
N LYS A 69 -22.48 -3.69 -0.02
CA LYS A 69 -23.11 -5.00 0.11
C LYS A 69 -23.37 -5.66 -1.24
N GLY A 70 -23.84 -6.90 -1.19
CA GLY A 70 -24.18 -7.71 -2.34
C GLY A 70 -23.08 -8.70 -2.71
N GLU A 71 -23.44 -9.68 -3.52
CA GLU A 71 -22.57 -10.80 -3.93
C GLU A 71 -21.89 -10.56 -5.27
N GLY A 72 -22.18 -9.42 -5.93
CA GLY A 72 -21.47 -8.96 -7.10
C GLY A 72 -20.06 -8.45 -6.76
N LYS A 73 -19.27 -8.14 -7.77
CA LYS A 73 -17.83 -7.91 -7.62
C LYS A 73 -17.37 -6.66 -8.34
N VAL A 74 -16.43 -5.96 -7.75
CA VAL A 74 -15.49 -5.09 -8.48
C VAL A 74 -14.39 -5.98 -9.02
N SER A 75 -13.91 -5.67 -10.21
CA SER A 75 -12.77 -6.27 -10.87
C SER A 75 -11.82 -5.14 -11.26
N VAL A 76 -10.63 -5.13 -10.66
CA VAL A 76 -9.61 -4.10 -10.89
C VAL A 76 -8.24 -4.75 -11.11
N TYR A 77 -7.53 -4.27 -12.13
CA TYR A 77 -6.20 -4.76 -12.47
C TYR A 77 -5.13 -4.02 -11.69
N GLN A 78 -4.12 -4.77 -11.27
CA GLN A 78 -2.86 -4.23 -10.75
C GLN A 78 -1.70 -5.15 -11.16
N GLU A 79 -0.62 -4.54 -11.62
CA GLU A 79 0.60 -5.25 -11.97
C GLU A 79 1.54 -5.32 -10.74
N GLY A 80 2.07 -6.53 -10.49
CA GLY A 80 3.28 -6.70 -9.71
C GLY A 80 4.50 -6.31 -10.52
N THR A 81 5.62 -6.09 -9.85
CA THR A 81 6.87 -5.60 -10.46
C THR A 81 8.06 -6.51 -10.16
N SER A 82 7.78 -7.74 -9.79
CA SER A 82 8.77 -8.71 -9.30
C SER A 82 8.70 -10.02 -10.04
N ASN A 83 9.85 -10.69 -10.10
CA ASN A 83 9.98 -12.07 -10.54
C ASN A 83 9.63 -13.05 -9.40
N ALA A 84 9.80 -14.35 -9.59
CA ALA A 84 9.49 -15.38 -8.60
C ALA A 84 10.39 -15.35 -7.34
N PHE A 85 11.42 -14.52 -7.29
CA PHE A 85 12.38 -14.44 -6.19
C PHE A 85 12.24 -13.16 -5.36
N VAL A 86 11.64 -12.12 -5.93
CA VAL A 86 11.58 -10.77 -5.37
C VAL A 86 10.18 -10.49 -4.81
N TYR A 87 10.12 -9.87 -3.64
CA TYR A 87 8.87 -9.49 -2.99
C TYR A 87 8.27 -8.20 -3.57
N ASN A 88 6.95 -8.17 -3.64
CA ASN A 88 6.16 -6.96 -3.58
C ASN A 88 5.33 -6.96 -2.28
N TYR A 89 5.08 -5.77 -1.73
CA TYR A 89 4.18 -5.57 -0.62
C TYR A 89 2.83 -5.09 -1.13
N TRP A 90 1.78 -5.75 -0.68
CA TRP A 90 0.42 -5.59 -1.16
C TRP A 90 -0.55 -5.24 -0.05
N CYS A 91 -1.66 -4.58 -0.42
CA CYS A 91 -2.84 -4.43 0.41
C CYS A 91 -4.08 -4.52 -0.48
N SER A 92 -4.98 -5.46 -0.21
CA SER A 92 -6.06 -5.76 -1.14
C SER A 92 -7.12 -4.65 -1.22
N PRO A 93 -7.53 -4.21 -2.43
CA PRO A 93 -8.61 -3.26 -2.61
C PRO A 93 -10.01 -3.87 -2.45
N VAL A 94 -10.10 -5.18 -2.27
CA VAL A 94 -11.37 -5.91 -2.20
C VAL A 94 -11.35 -6.98 -1.11
N GLY A 95 -12.54 -7.35 -0.64
CA GLY A 95 -12.77 -8.52 0.20
C GLY A 95 -13.74 -9.51 -0.44
N ILE A 96 -14.06 -10.59 0.26
CA ILE A 96 -15.02 -11.61 -0.17
C ILE A 96 -16.41 -10.97 -0.37
N ALA A 97 -17.03 -11.17 -1.53
CA ALA A 97 -18.39 -10.70 -1.79
C ALA A 97 -19.40 -11.41 -0.86
N SER A 98 -20.37 -10.66 -0.34
CA SER A 98 -21.33 -11.17 0.65
C SER A 98 -22.62 -10.34 0.65
N GLY A 99 -23.77 -10.92 0.97
CA GLY A 99 -25.03 -10.20 1.13
C GLY A 99 -25.05 -9.26 2.35
N THR A 100 -24.21 -9.52 3.37
CA THR A 100 -24.09 -8.67 4.57
C THR A 100 -23.32 -7.38 4.24
N ALA A 101 -23.75 -6.24 4.77
CA ALA A 101 -23.09 -4.97 4.56
C ALA A 101 -21.74 -4.89 5.31
N GLY A 102 -20.83 -4.03 4.81
CA GLY A 102 -19.53 -3.74 5.39
C GLY A 102 -18.35 -4.32 4.61
N ASN A 103 -17.13 -3.99 5.04
CA ASN A 103 -15.92 -4.59 4.52
C ASN A 103 -15.81 -6.06 4.97
N THR A 104 -15.12 -6.85 4.18
CA THR A 104 -14.93 -8.29 4.41
C THR A 104 -13.48 -8.67 4.21
N ASN A 105 -13.07 -9.78 4.80
CA ASN A 105 -11.71 -10.27 4.67
C ASN A 105 -11.36 -10.61 3.22
N PHE A 106 -10.10 -10.45 2.89
CA PHE A 106 -9.52 -10.85 1.62
C PHE A 106 -8.88 -12.24 1.74
N GLY A 107 -9.02 -13.05 0.70
CA GLY A 107 -8.25 -14.28 0.53
C GLY A 107 -7.46 -14.22 -0.78
N ILE A 108 -6.27 -14.83 -0.84
CA ILE A 108 -5.38 -14.76 -2.00
C ILE A 108 -6.06 -15.29 -3.29
N LEU A 109 -6.99 -16.21 -3.17
CA LEU A 109 -7.76 -16.76 -4.29
C LEU A 109 -8.79 -15.77 -4.89
N LEU A 110 -8.92 -14.54 -4.35
CA LEU A 110 -9.65 -13.44 -4.97
C LEU A 110 -8.80 -12.69 -6.01
N MET A 111 -7.50 -12.97 -6.09
CA MET A 111 -6.68 -12.59 -7.23
C MET A 111 -6.96 -13.56 -8.37
N ASN A 112 -7.05 -13.05 -9.59
CA ASN A 112 -7.38 -13.85 -10.76
C ASN A 112 -6.43 -13.52 -11.90
N ARG A 113 -6.36 -14.39 -12.89
CA ARG A 113 -5.63 -14.18 -14.15
C ARG A 113 -6.58 -13.58 -15.19
N PRO A 114 -6.38 -12.37 -15.72
CA PRO A 114 -7.23 -11.81 -16.76
C PRO A 114 -7.21 -12.64 -18.05
N THR A 115 -8.38 -12.88 -18.63
CA THR A 115 -8.54 -13.58 -19.93
C THR A 115 -9.24 -12.73 -20.97
N SER A 116 -10.06 -11.78 -20.54
CA SER A 116 -10.65 -10.72 -21.36
C SER A 116 -10.93 -9.50 -20.51
N VAL A 117 -11.40 -8.42 -21.08
CA VAL A 117 -11.76 -7.20 -20.35
C VAL A 117 -12.84 -7.39 -19.27
N THR A 118 -13.59 -8.47 -19.32
CA THR A 118 -14.66 -8.79 -18.35
C THR A 118 -14.51 -10.17 -17.71
N ALA A 119 -13.61 -11.02 -18.18
CA ALA A 119 -13.43 -12.37 -17.69
C ALA A 119 -12.00 -12.61 -17.17
N SER A 120 -11.90 -13.47 -16.16
CA SER A 120 -10.64 -13.90 -15.57
C SER A 120 -10.78 -15.33 -15.05
N ASP A 121 -9.69 -16.07 -15.11
CA ASP A 121 -9.57 -17.41 -14.54
C ASP A 121 -9.12 -17.31 -13.07
N VAL A 122 -9.61 -18.20 -12.24
CA VAL A 122 -9.10 -18.36 -10.86
C VAL A 122 -7.64 -18.80 -10.87
N ILE A 123 -6.87 -18.27 -9.94
CA ILE A 123 -5.49 -18.73 -9.74
C ILE A 123 -5.45 -20.03 -8.94
N THR A 124 -4.34 -20.71 -9.02
CA THR A 124 -4.00 -21.82 -8.12
C THR A 124 -2.74 -21.47 -7.32
N THR A 125 -2.47 -22.21 -6.28
CA THR A 125 -1.33 -22.01 -5.39
C THR A 125 -0.41 -23.22 -5.35
N THR A 126 0.84 -22.99 -4.98
CA THR A 126 1.87 -24.03 -4.84
C THR A 126 2.81 -23.67 -3.69
N TYR A 127 3.50 -24.67 -3.14
CA TYR A 127 4.65 -24.47 -2.24
C TYR A 127 5.97 -24.26 -2.98
N SER A 128 6.00 -24.56 -4.29
CA SER A 128 7.13 -24.24 -5.17
C SER A 128 7.04 -22.81 -5.70
N ASN A 129 7.94 -22.42 -6.59
CA ASN A 129 7.89 -21.11 -7.23
C ASN A 129 6.60 -20.91 -8.02
N GLY A 130 6.06 -19.69 -7.92
CA GLY A 130 4.94 -19.29 -8.75
C GLY A 130 5.31 -19.24 -10.22
N THR A 131 4.36 -19.58 -11.08
CA THR A 131 4.54 -19.60 -12.54
C THR A 131 3.33 -19.05 -13.27
N THR A 132 3.56 -18.50 -14.45
CA THR A 132 2.48 -18.03 -15.32
C THR A 132 2.66 -18.51 -16.75
N SER A 133 1.55 -18.63 -17.45
CA SER A 133 1.47 -18.91 -18.88
C SER A 133 0.18 -18.31 -19.46
N SER A 134 0.00 -18.41 -20.78
CA SER A 134 -1.25 -17.97 -21.42
C SER A 134 -2.50 -18.79 -21.04
N SER A 135 -2.37 -19.81 -20.20
CA SER A 135 -3.48 -20.67 -19.75
C SER A 135 -3.61 -20.79 -18.23
N SER A 136 -2.62 -20.33 -17.45
CA SER A 136 -2.63 -20.51 -16.00
C SER A 136 -1.81 -19.47 -15.27
N LEU A 137 -2.21 -19.18 -14.02
CA LEU A 137 -1.43 -18.40 -13.06
C LEU A 137 -1.39 -19.18 -11.74
N VAL A 138 -0.18 -19.51 -11.30
CA VAL A 138 0.08 -20.26 -10.07
C VAL A 138 0.92 -19.39 -9.16
N VAL A 139 0.44 -19.11 -7.96
CA VAL A 139 1.12 -18.26 -6.97
C VAL A 139 1.78 -19.11 -5.90
N ALA A 140 2.99 -18.72 -5.49
CA ALA A 140 3.72 -19.40 -4.43
C ALA A 140 3.21 -18.99 -3.06
N GLN A 141 2.33 -19.79 -2.44
CA GLN A 141 1.71 -19.48 -1.15
C GLN A 141 2.72 -19.42 0.02
N HIS A 142 3.88 -20.06 -0.10
CA HIS A 142 4.93 -20.03 0.91
C HIS A 142 5.45 -18.62 1.21
N TRP A 143 5.35 -17.69 0.27
CA TRP A 143 5.87 -16.32 0.38
C TRP A 143 4.80 -15.29 0.73
N ILE A 144 3.60 -15.73 1.17
CA ILE A 144 2.50 -14.85 1.56
C ILE A 144 2.49 -14.72 3.07
N TRP A 145 2.94 -13.55 3.55
CA TRP A 145 3.08 -13.23 4.96
C TRP A 145 2.42 -11.89 5.25
N LYS A 146 1.85 -11.73 6.42
CA LYS A 146 1.48 -10.44 7.00
C LYS A 146 2.38 -10.12 8.18
N TYR A 147 2.56 -8.85 8.46
CA TYR A 147 3.26 -8.40 9.65
C TYR A 147 2.34 -7.57 10.51
N LEU A 148 2.05 -8.05 11.68
CA LEU A 148 1.19 -7.38 12.63
C LEU A 148 1.85 -7.40 13.99
N THR A 149 2.00 -6.22 14.58
CA THR A 149 2.19 -6.12 16.01
C THR A 149 0.85 -6.30 16.67
N ALA A 150 0.71 -7.32 17.46
CA ALA A 150 -0.56 -7.61 18.07
C ALA A 150 -0.55 -7.13 19.51
N ASN A 151 -1.14 -5.97 19.80
CA ASN A 151 -1.70 -5.57 21.10
C ASN A 151 -1.06 -6.30 22.31
N GLY A 152 0.23 -6.08 22.57
CA GLY A 152 0.93 -6.69 23.69
C GLY A 152 1.15 -8.21 23.56
N SER A 153 1.02 -8.81 22.39
CA SER A 153 1.24 -10.26 22.19
C SER A 153 2.73 -10.63 22.14
N GLY A 154 3.63 -9.66 22.14
CA GLY A 154 5.07 -9.91 22.05
C GLY A 154 5.53 -10.52 20.71
N LEU A 155 4.75 -10.31 19.65
CA LEU A 155 5.06 -10.81 18.30
C LEU A 155 5.87 -9.83 17.45
N GLY A 156 6.45 -8.80 18.04
CA GLY A 156 7.35 -7.88 17.35
C GLY A 156 8.64 -8.54 16.86
N GLY A 157 9.40 -7.82 16.04
CA GLY A 157 10.64 -8.31 15.45
C GLY A 157 10.40 -9.48 14.48
N PRO A 158 11.33 -10.44 14.37
CA PRO A 158 11.18 -11.58 13.44
C PRO A 158 9.89 -12.40 13.65
N ASN A 159 9.34 -12.40 14.86
CA ASN A 159 8.13 -13.13 15.22
C ASN A 159 6.83 -12.43 14.78
N GLY A 160 6.90 -11.17 14.34
CA GLY A 160 5.76 -10.42 13.79
C GLY A 160 5.28 -10.91 12.42
N TRP A 161 6.10 -11.69 11.73
CA TRP A 161 5.74 -12.30 10.46
C TRP A 161 4.83 -13.50 10.65
N ILE A 162 3.60 -13.39 10.16
CA ILE A 162 2.55 -14.43 10.27
C ILE A 162 2.29 -14.99 8.88
N HIS A 163 2.47 -16.30 8.73
CA HIS A 163 2.26 -16.99 7.46
C HIS A 163 0.76 -17.07 7.12
N VAL A 164 0.37 -16.49 6.01
CA VAL A 164 -1.02 -16.42 5.55
C VAL A 164 -1.35 -17.61 4.65
N GLN A 165 -0.49 -17.95 3.72
CA GLN A 165 -0.72 -18.96 2.67
C GLN A 165 -1.99 -18.63 1.84
N ASP A 166 -2.68 -19.66 1.33
CA ASP A 166 -3.93 -19.53 0.61
C ASP A 166 -5.17 -19.82 1.48
N ALA A 167 -4.96 -20.45 2.64
CA ALA A 167 -6.02 -20.90 3.54
C ALA A 167 -6.48 -19.84 4.54
N GLN A 168 -5.64 -18.87 4.87
CA GLN A 168 -5.97 -17.81 5.80
C GLN A 168 -6.45 -16.55 5.08
N THR A 169 -7.10 -15.68 5.83
CA THR A 169 -7.60 -14.40 5.32
C THR A 169 -6.88 -13.22 5.96
N LEU A 170 -6.95 -12.09 5.27
CA LEU A 170 -6.46 -10.79 5.68
C LEU A 170 -7.65 -9.88 5.96
N GLU A 171 -7.65 -9.20 7.08
CA GLU A 171 -8.64 -8.16 7.35
C GLU A 171 -8.43 -6.95 6.44
N PRO A 172 -9.47 -6.14 6.18
CA PRO A 172 -9.32 -4.90 5.42
C PRO A 172 -8.22 -4.02 6.01
N GLY A 173 -7.34 -3.50 5.16
CA GLY A 173 -6.21 -2.68 5.57
C GLY A 173 -4.95 -3.45 6.02
N GLN A 174 -5.04 -4.75 6.26
CA GLN A 174 -3.86 -5.57 6.49
C GLN A 174 -3.08 -5.76 5.18
N GLY A 175 -1.79 -5.41 5.21
CA GLY A 175 -0.88 -5.68 4.10
C GLY A 175 -0.34 -7.11 4.13
N PHE A 176 0.20 -7.52 2.99
CA PHE A 176 0.86 -8.82 2.86
C PHE A 176 2.01 -8.78 1.86
N THR A 177 2.98 -9.66 2.06
CA THR A 177 4.06 -9.87 1.09
C THR A 177 3.64 -10.96 0.10
N MET A 178 4.13 -10.86 -1.12
CA MET A 178 4.02 -11.93 -2.11
C MET A 178 5.15 -11.78 -3.13
N LYS A 179 5.83 -12.88 -3.43
CA LYS A 179 6.77 -12.90 -4.56
C LYS A 179 6.01 -12.96 -5.88
N GLY A 180 6.63 -12.44 -6.93
CA GLY A 180 6.08 -12.56 -8.28
C GLY A 180 6.12 -13.99 -8.81
N VAL A 181 5.99 -14.13 -10.11
CA VAL A 181 5.95 -15.42 -10.80
C VAL A 181 6.97 -15.47 -11.92
N SER A 182 7.46 -16.67 -12.24
CA SER A 182 8.29 -16.93 -13.40
C SER A 182 7.42 -17.26 -14.64
N GLY A 183 8.04 -17.20 -15.82
CA GLY A 183 7.33 -17.44 -17.08
C GLY A 183 6.74 -16.17 -17.69
N THR A 184 6.02 -16.35 -18.79
CA THR A 184 5.38 -15.27 -19.54
C THR A 184 3.93 -15.60 -19.84
N ASP A 185 3.06 -14.60 -19.76
CA ASP A 185 1.69 -14.66 -20.24
C ASP A 185 1.48 -13.54 -21.27
N ILE A 186 1.47 -13.93 -22.54
CA ILE A 186 1.33 -13.01 -23.68
C ILE A 186 -0.12 -12.58 -23.94
N THR A 187 -1.09 -13.04 -23.13
CA THR A 187 -2.50 -12.64 -23.27
C THR A 187 -2.65 -11.13 -23.05
N THR A 188 -3.20 -10.45 -24.03
CA THR A 188 -3.47 -9.01 -24.00
C THR A 188 -4.96 -8.78 -23.74
N VAL A 189 -5.32 -8.02 -22.70
CA VAL A 189 -6.70 -7.83 -22.28
C VAL A 189 -7.05 -6.33 -22.20
N GLY A 190 -7.45 -5.76 -23.32
CA GLY A 190 -7.97 -4.39 -23.41
C GLY A 190 -6.95 -3.28 -23.18
N GLU A 191 -5.69 -3.60 -22.97
CA GLU A 191 -4.57 -2.70 -22.79
C GLU A 191 -3.42 -3.10 -23.73
N ALA A 192 -2.51 -2.18 -23.99
CA ALA A 192 -1.42 -2.44 -24.95
C ALA A 192 -0.38 -3.46 -24.46
N THR A 193 -0.43 -3.84 -23.18
CA THR A 193 0.56 -4.73 -22.55
C THR A 193 -0.03 -6.11 -22.29
N SER A 194 0.81 -7.14 -22.35
CA SER A 194 0.45 -8.51 -21.97
C SER A 194 0.31 -8.65 -20.44
N ASN A 195 -0.36 -9.72 -20.00
CA ASN A 195 -0.53 -10.01 -18.57
C ASN A 195 0.80 -10.19 -17.84
N ASN A 196 1.79 -10.79 -18.47
CA ASN A 196 3.14 -10.87 -17.93
C ASN A 196 4.18 -10.92 -19.07
N PRO A 197 4.92 -9.83 -19.31
CA PRO A 197 6.01 -9.84 -20.28
C PRO A 197 7.29 -10.55 -19.77
N GLY A 198 7.32 -11.00 -18.50
CA GLY A 198 8.46 -11.72 -17.90
C GLY A 198 8.63 -11.51 -16.39
N ASN A 199 8.32 -10.32 -15.87
CA ASN A 199 8.50 -9.96 -14.45
C ASN A 199 7.48 -8.94 -13.91
N ASN A 200 6.39 -8.73 -14.62
CA ASN A 200 5.33 -7.79 -14.27
C ASN A 200 3.97 -8.47 -14.42
N GLN A 201 3.67 -9.40 -13.51
CA GLN A 201 2.40 -10.12 -13.55
C GLN A 201 1.23 -9.20 -13.24
N ARG A 202 0.24 -9.14 -14.15
CA ARG A 202 -1.05 -8.51 -13.92
C ARG A 202 -1.96 -9.46 -13.16
N TYR A 203 -2.52 -8.95 -12.06
CA TYR A 203 -3.54 -9.60 -11.25
C TYR A 203 -4.87 -8.88 -11.40
N ASP A 204 -5.97 -9.63 -11.47
CA ASP A 204 -7.33 -9.08 -11.38
C ASP A 204 -7.87 -9.34 -9.98
N PHE A 205 -7.94 -8.32 -9.15
CA PHE A 205 -8.57 -8.38 -7.84
C PHE A 205 -10.09 -8.35 -8.00
N ARG A 206 -10.77 -9.44 -7.61
CA ARG A 206 -12.21 -9.59 -7.79
C ARG A 206 -12.92 -9.84 -6.46
N GLY A 207 -13.73 -8.87 -6.04
CA GLY A 207 -14.47 -8.99 -4.80
C GLY A 207 -15.32 -7.77 -4.47
N ARG A 208 -15.77 -7.69 -3.24
CA ARG A 208 -16.44 -6.50 -2.71
C ARG A 208 -15.43 -5.37 -2.59
N PRO A 209 -15.70 -4.16 -3.13
CA PRO A 209 -14.79 -3.04 -2.94
C PRO A 209 -14.75 -2.63 -1.47
N ASN A 210 -13.55 -2.47 -0.93
CA ASN A 210 -13.36 -1.88 0.39
C ASN A 210 -13.72 -0.39 0.38
N ASP A 211 -14.30 0.09 1.48
CA ASP A 211 -14.85 1.42 1.60
C ASP A 211 -14.90 1.88 3.07
N GLY A 212 -15.11 3.20 3.28
CA GLY A 212 -15.30 3.77 4.61
C GLY A 212 -14.03 3.74 5.47
N ASP A 213 -14.23 3.86 6.77
CA ASP A 213 -13.14 3.82 7.74
C ASP A 213 -12.67 2.38 7.97
N ILE A 214 -11.37 2.17 7.84
CA ILE A 214 -10.71 0.88 8.02
C ILE A 214 -9.64 1.06 9.10
N TYR A 215 -9.72 0.24 10.13
CA TYR A 215 -8.90 0.33 11.33
C TYR A 215 -7.81 -0.74 11.31
N VAL A 216 -6.56 -0.33 11.52
CA VAL A 216 -5.41 -1.24 11.59
C VAL A 216 -4.69 -1.00 12.92
N PRO A 217 -4.53 -2.02 13.78
CA PRO A 217 -3.83 -1.88 15.05
C PRO A 217 -2.34 -1.63 14.82
N VAL A 218 -1.75 -0.81 15.69
CA VAL A 218 -0.30 -0.57 15.79
C VAL A 218 0.13 -0.69 17.25
N ASP A 219 1.35 -1.09 17.47
CA ASP A 219 1.95 -1.17 18.80
C ASP A 219 3.15 -0.23 18.89
N VAL A 220 3.56 0.10 20.12
CA VAL A 220 4.71 0.97 20.38
C VAL A 220 6.01 0.28 19.95
N ASP A 221 6.90 1.06 19.36
CA ASP A 221 8.26 0.64 18.93
C ASP A 221 8.29 -0.55 17.98
N ASP A 222 7.19 -0.72 17.17
CA ASP A 222 7.17 -1.81 16.21
C ASP A 222 6.48 -1.42 14.89
N TYR A 223 6.72 -2.24 13.86
CA TYR A 223 6.15 -2.03 12.53
C TYR A 223 4.81 -2.74 12.36
N THR A 224 3.98 -2.20 11.47
CA THR A 224 2.75 -2.86 11.01
C THR A 224 2.68 -2.77 9.49
N LEU A 225 2.49 -3.92 8.82
CA LEU A 225 2.30 -3.96 7.38
C LEU A 225 0.84 -3.63 7.04
N THR A 226 0.66 -2.50 6.39
CA THR A 226 -0.62 -1.98 5.88
C THR A 226 -0.48 -1.57 4.41
N GLY A 227 -1.31 -0.68 3.90
CA GLY A 227 -1.21 -0.17 2.55
C GLY A 227 -2.49 0.50 2.08
N ASN A 228 -2.66 0.60 0.77
CA ASN A 228 -3.86 1.14 0.16
C ASN A 228 -4.94 0.06 -0.01
N PRO A 229 -5.99 0.05 0.84
CA PRO A 229 -7.03 -0.97 0.79
C PRO A 229 -8.17 -0.63 -0.17
N TYR A 230 -8.09 0.43 -0.95
CA TYR A 230 -9.20 0.92 -1.77
C TYR A 230 -8.98 0.70 -3.27
N PRO A 231 -10.04 0.53 -4.07
CA PRO A 231 -9.96 0.49 -5.52
C PRO A 231 -9.81 1.89 -6.15
N SER A 232 -8.96 2.71 -5.55
CA SER A 232 -8.55 4.06 -5.99
C SER A 232 -7.17 4.36 -5.43
N ALA A 233 -6.50 5.41 -5.89
CA ALA A 233 -5.28 5.88 -5.25
C ALA A 233 -5.56 6.39 -3.82
N LEU A 234 -4.58 6.23 -2.93
CA LEU A 234 -4.57 6.76 -1.56
C LEU A 234 -3.58 7.92 -1.47
N ASN A 235 -4.02 9.08 -0.99
CA ASN A 235 -3.15 10.18 -0.63
C ASN A 235 -2.44 9.85 0.69
N VAL A 236 -1.17 9.47 0.60
CA VAL A 236 -0.36 9.02 1.73
C VAL A 236 -0.12 10.18 2.72
N ASN A 237 0.05 11.42 2.22
CA ASN A 237 0.15 12.59 3.11
C ASN A 237 -1.12 12.77 3.96
N ALA A 238 -2.30 12.69 3.31
CA ALA A 238 -3.56 12.84 4.02
C ALA A 238 -3.77 11.73 5.05
N PHE A 239 -3.34 10.51 4.75
CA PHE A 239 -3.38 9.39 5.68
C PHE A 239 -2.43 9.56 6.86
N LEU A 240 -1.14 9.82 6.58
CA LEU A 240 -0.11 9.89 7.63
C LEU A 240 -0.30 11.10 8.56
N LEU A 241 -0.78 12.23 8.03
CA LEU A 241 -0.98 13.47 8.80
C LEU A 241 -2.40 13.60 9.38
N ASP A 242 -3.28 12.62 9.20
CA ASP A 242 -4.61 12.65 9.82
C ASP A 242 -4.48 12.63 11.36
N ALA A 243 -5.24 13.47 12.03
CA ALA A 243 -5.24 13.55 13.49
C ALA A 243 -5.70 12.27 14.20
N ALA A 244 -6.38 11.35 13.48
CA ALA A 244 -6.74 10.04 13.99
C ALA A 244 -5.56 9.04 13.96
N ASN A 245 -4.42 9.39 13.33
CA ASN A 245 -3.31 8.49 13.08
C ASN A 245 -2.05 8.84 13.91
N THR A 246 -2.22 9.53 15.03
CA THR A 246 -1.11 9.91 15.93
C THR A 246 -0.47 8.72 16.66
N ALA A 247 -1.05 7.54 16.57
CA ALA A 247 -0.43 6.32 17.10
C ALA A 247 0.77 5.83 16.26
N CYS A 248 1.01 6.40 15.08
CA CYS A 248 2.22 6.14 14.30
C CYS A 248 3.05 7.42 14.12
N ASN A 249 4.34 7.26 13.80
CA ASN A 249 5.30 8.36 13.62
C ASN A 249 5.03 9.25 12.39
N GLY A 250 4.02 8.92 11.57
CA GLY A 250 3.66 9.70 10.38
C GLY A 250 4.57 9.45 9.18
N ILE A 251 5.34 8.38 9.16
CA ILE A 251 6.24 7.96 8.09
C ILE A 251 5.73 6.65 7.46
N ALA A 252 5.86 6.50 6.15
CA ALA A 252 5.61 5.24 5.47
C ALA A 252 6.94 4.61 5.01
N TYR A 253 7.08 3.30 5.20
CA TYR A 253 8.27 2.55 4.87
C TYR A 253 7.95 1.54 3.76
N TYR A 254 8.71 1.63 2.65
CA TYR A 254 8.50 0.82 1.45
C TYR A 254 9.65 -0.16 1.28
N TRP A 255 9.33 -1.44 1.24
CA TRP A 255 10.33 -2.46 0.91
C TRP A 255 10.75 -2.33 -0.55
N GLU A 256 12.05 -2.27 -0.78
CA GLU A 256 12.67 -2.32 -2.09
C GLU A 256 13.70 -3.43 -2.12
N GLN A 257 13.69 -4.21 -3.18
CA GLN A 257 14.62 -5.33 -3.37
C GLN A 257 15.20 -5.29 -4.78
N ASP A 258 16.47 -5.68 -4.91
CA ASP A 258 17.12 -5.77 -6.21
C ASP A 258 16.37 -6.74 -7.13
N LYS A 259 15.93 -6.23 -8.28
CA LYS A 259 15.14 -7.02 -9.24
C LYS A 259 15.96 -8.10 -9.95
N THR A 260 17.27 -8.11 -9.77
CA THR A 260 18.17 -9.16 -10.29
C THR A 260 18.37 -10.32 -9.32
N ASP A 261 17.90 -10.21 -8.08
CA ASP A 261 17.92 -11.31 -7.13
C ASP A 261 17.22 -12.53 -7.72
N SER A 262 17.88 -13.67 -7.59
CA SER A 262 17.45 -14.95 -8.18
C SER A 262 17.50 -16.13 -7.19
N SER A 263 17.45 -15.82 -5.90
CA SER A 263 17.49 -16.78 -4.80
C SER A 263 16.32 -16.63 -3.85
N HIS A 264 16.05 -17.67 -3.06
CA HIS A 264 15.10 -17.63 -1.95
C HIS A 264 15.78 -17.59 -0.58
N TYR A 265 17.10 -17.60 -0.55
CA TYR A 265 17.85 -17.53 0.70
C TYR A 265 18.06 -16.08 1.12
N TYR A 266 17.82 -15.75 2.38
CA TYR A 266 17.99 -14.42 2.92
C TYR A 266 19.40 -13.85 2.69
N VAL A 267 20.42 -14.69 2.81
CA VAL A 267 21.83 -14.30 2.60
C VAL A 267 22.11 -13.79 1.16
N ASP A 268 21.23 -14.10 0.22
CA ASP A 268 21.36 -13.69 -1.18
C ASP A 268 20.45 -12.50 -1.50
N TYR A 269 19.69 -11.97 -0.52
CA TYR A 269 18.83 -10.81 -0.74
C TYR A 269 19.64 -9.51 -0.67
N HIS A 270 19.32 -8.62 -1.58
CA HIS A 270 19.79 -7.24 -1.60
C HIS A 270 18.57 -6.33 -1.55
N GLY A 271 18.28 -5.77 -0.41
CA GLY A 271 17.07 -4.96 -0.23
C GLY A 271 17.11 -4.12 1.05
N GLY A 272 16.07 -3.34 1.24
CA GLY A 272 15.91 -2.50 2.41
C GLY A 272 14.60 -1.73 2.37
N TYR A 273 14.37 -0.88 3.35
CA TYR A 273 13.21 -0.01 3.40
C TYR A 273 13.60 1.43 3.02
N GLY A 274 12.92 1.96 2.00
CA GLY A 274 12.92 3.39 1.73
C GLY A 274 11.87 4.08 2.60
N THR A 275 12.11 5.34 2.97
CA THR A 275 11.26 6.12 3.87
C THR A 275 10.56 7.24 3.13
N PHE A 276 9.27 7.44 3.39
CA PHE A 276 8.49 8.54 2.87
C PHE A 276 7.98 9.44 3.99
N SER A 277 8.46 10.67 4.00
CA SER A 277 8.02 11.74 4.89
C SER A 277 7.04 12.66 4.17
N PRO A 278 5.78 12.80 4.63
CA PRO A 278 4.77 13.62 3.96
C PRO A 278 5.05 15.13 4.06
N ILE A 279 5.77 15.60 5.05
CA ILE A 279 6.11 16.99 5.37
C ILE A 279 4.85 17.82 5.67
N SER A 280 3.93 17.93 4.73
CA SER A 280 2.64 18.61 4.88
C SER A 280 1.61 18.08 3.89
N LEU A 281 0.33 18.41 4.09
CA LEU A 281 -0.77 18.00 3.19
C LEU A 281 -0.56 18.49 1.74
N GLY A 282 0.00 19.69 1.57
CA GLY A 282 0.23 20.33 0.27
C GLY A 282 1.52 19.89 -0.42
N SER A 283 2.47 19.35 0.32
CA SER A 283 3.76 18.89 -0.18
C SER A 283 3.62 17.67 -1.08
N ASN A 284 4.62 17.40 -1.91
CA ASN A 284 4.78 16.09 -2.56
C ASN A 284 5.43 15.06 -1.62
N GLY A 285 5.86 15.49 -0.44
CA GLY A 285 6.64 14.69 0.48
C GLY A 285 8.09 14.52 0.01
N VAL A 286 8.85 13.81 0.81
CA VAL A 286 10.23 13.45 0.51
C VAL A 286 10.37 11.93 0.63
N TYR A 287 10.89 11.31 -0.42
CA TYR A 287 11.19 9.89 -0.42
C TYR A 287 12.70 9.66 -0.43
N MET A 288 13.20 8.98 0.59
CA MET A 288 14.58 8.49 0.65
C MET A 288 14.58 7.01 0.23
N PRO A 289 15.21 6.67 -0.90
CA PRO A 289 15.29 5.29 -1.37
C PRO A 289 15.98 4.39 -0.37
N ALA A 290 15.62 3.10 -0.39
CA ALA A 290 16.29 2.10 0.43
C ALA A 290 17.78 2.00 0.09
N THR A 291 18.64 1.85 1.09
CA THR A 291 19.97 1.27 0.90
C THR A 291 19.82 -0.25 0.82
N PHE A 292 20.38 -0.88 -0.21
CA PHE A 292 20.26 -2.32 -0.37
C PHE A 292 21.28 -3.02 0.52
N ASN A 293 20.78 -3.64 1.56
CA ASN A 293 21.53 -4.39 2.55
C ASN A 293 21.61 -5.87 2.15
N THR A 294 22.55 -6.60 2.76
CA THR A 294 22.57 -8.07 2.76
C THR A 294 22.18 -8.58 4.15
N TYR A 295 21.74 -9.83 4.22
CA TYR A 295 21.18 -10.40 5.43
C TYR A 295 21.84 -11.71 5.82
N ASN A 296 21.80 -12.05 7.10
CA ASN A 296 22.20 -13.35 7.62
C ASN A 296 21.11 -14.41 7.40
N TRP A 297 21.40 -15.66 7.69
CA TRP A 297 20.43 -16.77 7.57
C TRP A 297 19.19 -16.62 8.46
N ASP A 298 19.30 -15.90 9.56
CA ASP A 298 18.20 -15.60 10.49
C ASP A 298 17.39 -14.36 10.10
N GLY A 299 17.76 -13.68 9.02
CA GLY A 299 17.13 -12.45 8.54
C GLY A 299 17.66 -11.18 9.17
N SER A 300 18.61 -11.26 10.12
CA SER A 300 19.30 -10.09 10.67
C SER A 300 20.20 -9.42 9.63
N LEU A 301 20.46 -8.13 9.81
CA LEU A 301 21.34 -7.37 8.91
C LEU A 301 22.76 -7.95 8.94
N ASN A 302 23.36 -8.20 7.77
CA ASN A 302 24.73 -8.64 7.62
C ASN A 302 25.63 -7.46 7.28
N THR A 303 25.37 -6.79 6.18
CA THR A 303 26.12 -5.61 5.76
C THR A 303 25.19 -4.59 5.11
N THR A 304 25.48 -3.32 5.36
CA THR A 304 24.87 -2.22 4.61
C THR A 304 25.51 -2.15 3.22
N GLY A 305 24.68 -2.21 2.18
CA GLY A 305 25.14 -2.16 0.79
C GLY A 305 25.56 -0.77 0.33
N SER A 306 26.09 -0.71 -0.89
CA SER A 306 26.44 0.55 -1.57
C SER A 306 25.45 0.92 -2.68
N SER A 307 24.54 0.02 -3.06
CA SER A 307 23.47 0.30 -4.02
C SER A 307 22.20 0.74 -3.30
N SER A 308 21.35 1.45 -4.02
CA SER A 308 20.11 1.95 -3.46
C SER A 308 18.92 1.69 -4.38
N GLY A 309 17.73 1.74 -3.81
CA GLY A 309 16.47 1.74 -4.54
C GLY A 309 16.27 3.01 -5.38
N LEU A 310 15.11 3.14 -5.96
CA LEU A 310 14.79 4.24 -6.87
C LEU A 310 14.14 5.41 -6.16
N ALA A 311 14.60 6.62 -6.46
CA ALA A 311 13.92 7.85 -6.04
C ALA A 311 12.65 8.05 -6.87
N ILE A 312 11.51 7.66 -6.33
CA ILE A 312 10.20 7.80 -6.98
C ILE A 312 9.23 8.59 -6.10
N GLU A 313 8.23 9.19 -6.74
CA GLU A 313 7.19 9.91 -6.01
C GLU A 313 6.25 8.93 -5.31
N ARG A 314 6.00 9.17 -4.00
CA ARG A 314 5.21 8.29 -3.14
C ARG A 314 3.98 8.98 -2.52
N LYS A 315 3.68 10.22 -2.93
CA LYS A 315 2.54 10.98 -2.40
C LYS A 315 1.21 10.23 -2.52
N TYR A 316 1.04 9.48 -3.60
CA TYR A 316 -0.15 8.68 -3.83
C TYR A 316 0.23 7.22 -3.98
N ALA A 317 -0.21 6.39 -3.03
CA ALA A 317 -0.09 4.94 -3.17
C ALA A 317 -1.12 4.44 -4.20
N PRO A 318 -0.69 3.75 -5.27
CA PRO A 318 -1.61 3.15 -6.23
C PRO A 318 -2.44 2.04 -5.60
N ILE A 319 -3.43 1.55 -6.36
CA ILE A 319 -4.29 0.44 -5.93
C ILE A 319 -3.41 -0.76 -5.55
N GLY A 320 -3.68 -1.32 -4.38
CA GLY A 320 -3.01 -2.54 -3.94
C GLY A 320 -1.60 -2.37 -3.37
N GLN A 321 -1.02 -1.16 -3.34
CA GLN A 321 0.31 -0.91 -2.79
C GLN A 321 0.35 -1.12 -1.28
N GLY A 322 1.20 -2.02 -0.79
CA GLY A 322 1.53 -2.19 0.61
C GLY A 322 2.72 -1.33 1.06
N PHE A 323 2.73 -0.95 2.32
CA PHE A 323 3.83 -0.27 3.01
C PHE A 323 3.73 -0.52 4.51
N MET A 324 4.83 -0.31 5.22
CA MET A 324 4.83 -0.38 6.68
C MET A 324 4.66 1.01 7.30
N VAL A 325 4.12 1.04 8.50
CA VAL A 325 4.14 2.17 9.42
C VAL A 325 4.79 1.75 10.72
N PHE A 326 5.43 2.69 11.42
CA PHE A 326 6.03 2.47 12.73
C PHE A 326 5.16 3.11 13.80
N GLY A 327 4.87 2.36 14.86
CA GLY A 327 4.02 2.82 15.96
C GLY A 327 4.82 3.55 17.03
N ASP A 328 4.39 4.77 17.38
CA ASP A 328 4.91 5.54 18.52
C ASP A 328 4.11 5.25 19.80
N ALA A 329 2.92 4.70 19.66
CA ALA A 329 2.05 4.35 20.77
C ALA A 329 1.16 3.15 20.43
N LEU A 330 0.78 2.39 21.45
CA LEU A 330 -0.28 1.39 21.32
C LEU A 330 -1.58 2.06 20.89
N GLY A 331 -2.14 1.65 19.76
CA GLY A 331 -3.34 2.27 19.23
C GLY A 331 -3.82 1.70 17.90
N THR A 332 -4.44 2.55 17.13
CA THR A 332 -5.01 2.18 15.83
C THR A 332 -4.79 3.33 14.85
N ILE A 333 -4.37 2.99 13.64
CA ILE A 333 -4.40 3.90 12.49
C ILE A 333 -5.67 3.66 11.69
N THR A 334 -6.21 4.72 11.09
CA THR A 334 -7.47 4.70 10.35
C THR A 334 -7.25 5.16 8.91
N LEU A 335 -7.53 4.29 7.96
CA LEU A 335 -7.65 4.63 6.56
C LEU A 335 -9.09 5.09 6.31
N LYS A 336 -9.29 6.20 5.58
CA LYS A 336 -10.60 6.84 5.39
C LYS A 336 -10.89 7.14 3.93
N ASN A 337 -12.16 7.23 3.55
CA ASN A 337 -12.55 7.69 2.23
C ASN A 337 -12.02 9.11 1.90
N SER A 338 -11.83 9.97 2.91
CA SER A 338 -11.24 11.31 2.73
C SER A 338 -9.77 11.29 2.31
N HIS A 339 -9.08 10.16 2.47
CA HIS A 339 -7.71 9.97 1.99
C HIS A 339 -7.64 9.49 0.54
N ARG A 340 -8.77 9.14 -0.07
CA ARG A 340 -8.82 8.62 -1.45
C ARG A 340 -8.70 9.75 -2.46
N ALA A 341 -8.05 9.44 -3.58
CA ALA A 341 -7.90 10.35 -4.70
C ALA A 341 -8.04 9.58 -6.03
N TYR A 342 -8.37 10.30 -7.08
CA TYR A 342 -8.23 9.78 -8.44
C TYR A 342 -6.90 10.25 -9.00
N VAL A 343 -5.92 9.38 -8.99
CA VAL A 343 -4.59 9.63 -9.54
C VAL A 343 -4.15 8.38 -10.30
N LYS A 344 -3.85 8.55 -11.57
CA LYS A 344 -3.38 7.43 -12.41
C LYS A 344 -1.95 7.08 -12.06
N GLU A 345 -1.67 5.79 -12.05
CA GLU A 345 -0.32 5.28 -11.92
C GLU A 345 0.52 5.70 -13.14
N GLY A 346 1.79 6.03 -12.90
CA GLY A 346 2.67 6.54 -13.96
C GLY A 346 2.49 8.02 -14.31
N SER A 347 1.62 8.74 -13.59
CA SER A 347 1.47 10.22 -13.74
C SER A 347 2.62 11.01 -13.11
N GLY A 348 3.64 10.36 -12.57
CA GLY A 348 4.76 10.96 -11.86
C GLY A 348 4.52 11.20 -10.36
N LEU A 349 3.29 11.04 -9.88
CA LEU A 349 2.91 11.22 -8.46
C LEU A 349 2.44 9.93 -7.79
N SER A 350 2.18 8.89 -8.57
CA SER A 350 1.70 7.59 -8.11
C SER A 350 2.40 6.47 -8.89
N GLN A 351 3.08 5.59 -8.19
CA GLN A 351 3.80 4.50 -8.81
C GLN A 351 3.89 3.29 -7.88
N PHE A 352 3.42 2.15 -8.37
CA PHE A 352 3.72 0.87 -7.75
C PHE A 352 5.22 0.59 -7.93
N GLU A 353 5.87 -0.16 -7.09
CA GLU A 353 7.32 -0.46 -7.08
C GLU A 353 7.91 -0.84 -8.46
N ARG A 354 7.86 0.05 -9.44
CA ARG A 354 8.29 -0.22 -10.82
C ARG A 354 9.77 0.10 -11.06
N ASN A 355 10.45 -0.77 -11.80
CA ASN A 355 11.67 -0.41 -12.52
C ASN A 355 11.28 0.49 -13.70
N ILE A 356 11.68 1.76 -13.66
CA ILE A 356 11.50 2.66 -14.81
C ILE A 356 12.66 2.44 -15.77
N SER A 357 12.38 1.86 -16.93
CA SER A 357 13.33 1.80 -18.05
C SER A 357 13.44 3.13 -18.81
N SER A 358 12.72 4.17 -18.37
CA SER A 358 12.81 5.53 -18.92
C SER A 358 12.55 6.55 -17.82
N GLN A 359 13.59 7.27 -17.42
CA GLN A 359 13.49 8.42 -16.54
C GLN A 359 12.65 9.52 -17.21
N SER A 360 11.40 9.63 -16.82
CA SER A 360 10.70 10.91 -16.88
C SER A 360 10.96 11.61 -15.55
N THR A 361 11.99 12.43 -15.49
CA THR A 361 12.19 13.38 -14.40
C THR A 361 11.08 14.43 -14.48
N VAL A 362 9.94 14.14 -13.86
CA VAL A 362 8.98 15.20 -13.58
C VAL A 362 9.56 16.01 -12.42
N VAL A 363 10.27 17.07 -12.77
CA VAL A 363 10.67 18.10 -11.81
C VAL A 363 9.39 18.82 -11.41
N SER A 364 8.78 18.37 -10.33
CA SER A 364 7.64 19.07 -9.73
C SER A 364 8.12 20.39 -9.15
N SER A 365 7.46 21.49 -9.50
CA SER A 365 7.72 22.84 -8.94
C SER A 365 7.41 22.96 -7.43
N LEU A 366 7.00 21.87 -6.78
CA LEU A 366 6.67 21.77 -5.35
C LEU A 366 7.66 20.87 -4.58
N GLN A 367 8.85 20.65 -5.12
CA GLN A 367 9.88 19.94 -4.38
C GLN A 367 10.34 20.76 -3.18
N VAL A 368 10.33 20.13 -2.02
CA VAL A 368 10.92 20.70 -0.81
C VAL A 368 12.43 20.76 -0.99
N PRO A 369 13.10 21.89 -0.69
CA PRO A 369 14.55 21.96 -0.75
C PRO A 369 15.17 20.89 0.16
N GLN A 370 16.06 20.08 -0.41
CA GLN A 370 16.66 18.95 0.33
C GLN A 370 18.11 18.75 -0.10
N ILE A 371 18.92 18.27 0.82
CA ILE A 371 20.27 17.82 0.59
C ILE A 371 20.34 16.34 0.94
N ARG A 372 20.93 15.54 0.06
CA ARG A 372 21.13 14.11 0.29
C ARG A 372 22.63 13.85 0.44
N PHE A 373 22.98 13.01 1.41
CA PHE A 373 24.32 12.58 1.66
C PHE A 373 24.39 11.07 1.51
N ASP A 374 25.27 10.58 0.66
CA ASP A 374 25.68 9.19 0.58
C ASP A 374 27.04 9.06 1.20
N ILE A 375 27.13 8.48 2.40
CA ILE A 375 28.33 8.42 3.21
C ILE A 375 28.83 6.99 3.25
N SER A 376 30.00 6.74 2.66
CA SER A 376 30.67 5.44 2.74
C SER A 376 31.62 5.40 3.94
N LEU A 377 31.37 4.47 4.84
CA LEU A 377 32.18 4.21 6.03
C LEU A 377 33.12 3.02 5.76
N ASN A 378 34.41 3.25 5.83
CA ASN A 378 35.48 2.23 5.65
C ASN A 378 35.39 1.43 4.34
N ASN A 379 34.74 1.97 3.30
CA ASN A 379 34.40 1.26 2.05
C ASN A 379 33.59 -0.05 2.28
N GLN A 380 32.86 -0.16 3.38
CA GLN A 380 32.06 -1.32 3.75
C GLN A 380 30.59 -0.99 3.88
N TYR A 381 30.26 0.20 4.37
CA TYR A 381 28.89 0.61 4.66
C TYR A 381 28.56 1.92 3.97
N THR A 382 27.35 2.06 3.52
CA THR A 382 26.82 3.33 3.00
C THR A 382 25.60 3.73 3.82
N ARG A 383 25.61 4.94 4.38
CA ARG A 383 24.43 5.57 4.97
C ARG A 383 23.91 6.67 4.05
N GLN A 384 22.62 6.68 3.84
CA GLN A 384 21.93 7.77 3.16
C GLN A 384 21.26 8.66 4.20
N LEU A 385 21.64 9.93 4.22
CA LEU A 385 21.02 10.94 5.07
C LEU A 385 20.32 11.97 4.19
N GLY A 386 19.11 12.37 4.57
CA GLY A 386 18.35 13.42 3.92
C GLY A 386 18.13 14.60 4.88
N LEU A 387 18.59 15.78 4.50
CA LEU A 387 18.28 17.04 5.19
C LEU A 387 17.27 17.81 4.38
N VAL A 388 16.13 18.14 4.98
CA VAL A 388 15.03 18.89 4.37
C VAL A 388 14.97 20.29 4.99
N LEU A 389 14.86 21.33 4.16
CA LEU A 389 14.82 22.71 4.62
C LEU A 389 13.38 23.21 4.53
N ILE A 390 12.71 23.30 5.68
CA ILE A 390 11.33 23.77 5.81
C ILE A 390 11.22 24.82 6.93
N PRO A 391 10.32 25.81 6.78
CA PRO A 391 10.23 26.95 7.74
C PRO A 391 9.77 26.54 9.14
N ASP A 392 9.01 25.47 9.27
CA ASP A 392 8.32 25.08 10.50
C ASP A 392 8.98 23.87 11.18
N ALA A 393 10.19 23.46 10.75
CA ALA A 393 10.95 22.42 11.42
C ALA A 393 11.45 22.90 12.79
N THR A 394 11.46 22.00 13.77
CA THR A 394 12.03 22.24 15.09
C THR A 394 13.43 21.64 15.21
N ASP A 395 14.12 21.86 16.34
CA ASP A 395 15.39 21.22 16.62
C ASP A 395 15.23 19.78 17.19
N GLY A 396 13.98 19.36 17.48
CA GLY A 396 13.62 18.04 17.98
C GLY A 396 13.04 17.14 16.87
N VAL A 397 12.45 16.02 17.28
CA VAL A 397 11.79 15.07 16.34
C VAL A 397 10.43 15.60 15.92
N ASP A 398 10.28 15.91 14.65
CA ASP A 398 9.04 16.40 14.06
C ASP A 398 8.27 15.26 13.38
N ARG A 399 7.10 14.91 13.90
CA ARG A 399 6.24 13.85 13.36
C ARG A 399 5.89 14.08 11.89
N GLY A 400 6.10 13.07 11.04
CA GLY A 400 5.82 13.15 9.60
C GLY A 400 6.86 13.93 8.80
N ILE A 401 7.93 14.38 9.44
CA ILE A 401 9.07 15.08 8.84
C ILE A 401 10.32 14.24 9.04
N ASP A 402 10.70 14.02 10.31
CA ASP A 402 11.88 13.25 10.65
C ASP A 402 11.60 11.76 10.60
N ALA A 403 12.47 11.04 9.92
CA ALA A 403 12.37 9.61 9.74
C ALA A 403 13.59 8.92 10.35
N LYS A 404 13.33 8.02 11.29
CA LYS A 404 14.37 7.11 11.79
C LYS A 404 14.86 6.21 10.64
N SER A 405 16.15 5.92 10.59
CA SER A 405 16.66 4.89 9.68
C SER A 405 16.01 3.55 10.03
N PRO A 406 15.45 2.81 9.07
CA PRO A 406 14.88 1.49 9.36
C PRO A 406 15.92 0.40 9.59
N ALA A 407 17.21 0.71 9.54
CA ALA A 407 18.28 -0.22 9.91
C ALA A 407 18.35 -0.29 11.43
N GLU A 408 17.94 -1.41 12.00
CA GLU A 408 17.83 -1.63 13.44
C GLU A 408 19.18 -1.87 14.13
N ASP A 409 20.21 -2.24 13.36
CA ASP A 409 21.52 -2.58 13.95
C ASP A 409 22.45 -1.37 13.98
N SER A 410 22.97 -1.05 15.17
CA SER A 410 24.07 -0.11 15.33
C SER A 410 25.31 -0.67 14.61
N LEU A 411 25.87 0.11 13.69
CA LEU A 411 27.15 -0.22 13.09
C LEU A 411 28.26 0.16 14.07
N PRO A 412 29.43 -0.51 14.02
CA PRO A 412 30.58 -0.14 14.84
C PRO A 412 31.01 1.32 14.65
N ASN A 413 30.72 1.90 13.50
CA ASN A 413 30.81 3.33 13.19
C ASN A 413 29.62 3.69 12.38
N ASP A 414 28.82 4.66 12.80
CA ASP A 414 27.61 5.10 12.10
C ASP A 414 27.59 6.63 11.93
N VAL A 415 26.68 7.12 11.09
CA VAL A 415 26.48 8.54 10.81
C VAL A 415 25.01 8.88 10.85
N TYR A 416 24.66 9.87 11.66
CA TYR A 416 23.31 10.38 11.80
C TYR A 416 23.33 11.91 12.03
N PHE A 417 22.20 12.57 11.87
CA PHE A 417 22.04 13.95 12.30
C PHE A 417 21.79 13.98 13.80
N PHE A 418 22.53 14.84 14.49
CA PHE A 418 22.25 15.14 15.88
C PHE A 418 20.99 16.01 15.96
N LEU A 419 20.02 15.59 16.76
CA LEU A 419 18.84 16.38 17.12
C LEU A 419 19.02 16.85 18.56
N ASP A 420 18.97 18.17 18.77
CA ASP A 420 19.03 18.73 20.12
C ASP A 420 17.67 18.54 20.79
N ASN A 421 17.55 17.47 21.54
CA ASN A 421 16.32 17.14 22.26
C ASN A 421 16.30 17.87 23.61
N ASP A 422 16.12 19.19 23.60
CA ASP A 422 15.89 19.99 24.80
C ASP A 422 14.45 19.81 25.36
N ASN A 423 13.81 18.70 25.01
CA ASN A 423 12.59 18.28 25.66
C ASN A 423 12.93 17.69 27.03
N SER A 424 12.34 18.27 28.05
CA SER A 424 12.49 18.01 29.47
C SER A 424 12.18 16.57 29.95
N ASP A 425 12.08 15.60 29.10
CA ASP A 425 11.87 14.18 29.44
C ASP A 425 13.15 13.33 29.43
N GLY A 426 14.27 13.89 28.95
CA GLY A 426 15.57 13.21 29.02
C GLY A 426 15.74 12.04 28.02
N SER A 427 14.84 11.86 27.07
CA SER A 427 15.00 10.89 25.99
C SER A 427 15.87 11.49 24.90
N SER A 428 17.18 11.36 25.03
CA SER A 428 18.11 11.56 23.91
C SER A 428 18.18 10.30 23.06
N TRP A 429 18.34 10.47 21.75
CA TRP A 429 18.64 9.35 20.84
C TRP A 429 20.02 8.70 21.13
N GLU A 430 20.72 9.19 22.15
CA GLU A 430 22.02 8.66 22.61
C GLU A 430 21.88 7.45 23.54
N ASP A 431 20.68 7.10 24.02
CA ASP A 431 20.49 6.06 25.04
C ASP A 431 20.30 4.64 24.48
N ASP A 432 20.42 4.46 23.14
CA ASP A 432 20.42 3.14 22.50
C ASP A 432 21.84 2.70 22.07
N GLU A 433 22.86 2.80 22.99
CA GLU A 433 24.11 2.05 22.87
C GLU A 433 23.98 0.62 23.41
#